data_2178f7a460bae8f435d0b7fff011bb4e
#
_entry.id   2178f7a460bae8f435d0b7fff011bb4e
#
_cell.length_a   1.000
_cell.length_b   1.000
_cell.length_c   1.000
_cell.angle_alpha   90.00
_cell.angle_beta   90.00
_cell.angle_gamma   90.00
#
_symmetry.space_group_name_H-M   'P 1'
#
loop_
_entity.id
_entity.type
_entity.pdbx_description
1 polymer ?
#
loop_
_entity_poly.entity_id
_entity_poly.type
_entity_poly.pdbx_seq_one_letter_code
_entity_poly.pdbx_strand_id
1 'polypeptide(L)'
;LGDVYKRQFYRWLAVLVGFVGIIIISEPGFSSLNLYYIYPIIFCLGLSYVAIAIRKLSSTEPVWLISFFFSFSIMLLSFLSFYQNWILPSLIDLFLLSLIGILGGLANLWLSQSYKLSEVSLVTHLKYIAFVFEIIFGFFIWDEVPTFKTLLGAGLVILSSFIIFRRELVLKKRLSVSRHE
;
A
#
# COMPACT_ATOMS: atom_id res chain seq x y z
N LEU A 1 -2.78 32.09 2.00
CA LEU A 1 -2.46 31.36 3.26
C LEU A 1 -3.64 30.52 3.76
N GLY A 2 -4.87 31.02 3.76
CA GLY A 2 -6.07 30.28 4.22
C GLY A 2 -6.39 29.00 3.42
N ASP A 3 -6.10 28.98 2.13
CA ASP A 3 -6.36 27.81 1.26
C ASP A 3 -5.37 26.65 1.50
N VAL A 4 -4.13 26.95 1.89
CA VAL A 4 -3.11 25.95 2.23
C VAL A 4 -3.48 25.27 3.56
N TYR A 5 -3.94 26.03 4.56
CA TYR A 5 -4.40 25.51 5.85
C TYR A 5 -5.63 24.61 5.72
N LYS A 6 -6.63 25.02 4.93
CA LYS A 6 -7.81 24.18 4.61
C LYS A 6 -7.43 22.90 3.90
N ARG A 7 -6.39 22.91 3.03
CA ARG A 7 -5.89 21.71 2.35
C ARG A 7 -5.34 20.68 3.33
N GLN A 8 -4.56 21.14 4.28
CA GLN A 8 -3.90 20.27 5.26
C GLN A 8 -4.91 19.65 6.23
N PHE A 9 -5.90 20.44 6.67
CA PHE A 9 -6.94 19.97 7.60
C PHE A 9 -7.77 18.80 7.04
N TYR A 10 -8.25 18.87 5.80
CA TYR A 10 -9.02 17.78 5.20
C TYR A 10 -8.19 16.51 4.92
N ARG A 11 -6.90 16.66 4.62
CA ARG A 11 -6.00 15.51 4.50
C ARG A 11 -5.86 14.80 5.84
N TRP A 12 -5.63 15.54 6.90
CA TRP A 12 -5.54 14.98 8.25
C TRP A 12 -6.85 14.31 8.69
N LEU A 13 -7.98 14.96 8.42
CA LEU A 13 -9.29 14.41 8.77
C LEU A 13 -9.57 13.10 8.04
N ALA A 14 -9.26 13.00 6.74
CA ALA A 14 -9.41 11.78 5.99
C ALA A 14 -8.45 10.68 6.47
N VAL A 15 -7.20 11.01 6.80
CA VAL A 15 -6.25 10.05 7.40
C VAL A 15 -6.79 9.51 8.73
N LEU A 16 -7.34 10.38 9.59
CA LEU A 16 -7.94 9.96 10.85
C LEU A 16 -9.15 9.03 10.65
N VAL A 17 -10.04 9.36 9.69
CA VAL A 17 -11.19 8.48 9.37
C VAL A 17 -10.72 7.12 8.86
N GLY A 18 -9.71 7.08 7.97
CA GLY A 18 -9.13 5.83 7.50
C GLY A 18 -8.46 5.03 8.64
N PHE A 19 -7.79 5.71 9.56
CA PHE A 19 -7.17 5.08 10.72
C PHE A 19 -8.21 4.47 11.67
N VAL A 20 -9.33 5.17 11.91
CA VAL A 20 -10.48 4.61 12.67
C VAL A 20 -11.02 3.36 11.98
N GLY A 21 -11.14 3.38 10.65
CA GLY A 21 -11.53 2.20 9.88
C GLY A 21 -10.62 0.99 10.12
N ILE A 22 -9.29 1.21 10.11
CA ILE A 22 -8.30 0.15 10.39
C ILE A 22 -8.43 -0.37 11.83
N ILE A 23 -8.64 0.50 12.81
CA ILE A 23 -8.86 0.07 14.20
C ILE A 23 -10.09 -0.81 14.32
N ILE A 24 -11.19 -0.47 13.63
CA ILE A 24 -12.43 -1.27 13.63
C ILE A 24 -12.17 -2.65 13.02
N ILE A 25 -11.41 -2.74 11.91
CA ILE A 25 -11.09 -4.02 11.27
C ILE A 25 -10.18 -4.87 12.15
N SER A 26 -9.16 -4.25 12.74
CA SER A 26 -8.12 -4.95 13.49
C SER A 26 -8.64 -5.55 14.80
N GLU A 27 -9.78 -5.07 15.30
CA GLU A 27 -10.35 -5.47 16.62
C GLU A 27 -9.26 -5.67 17.68
N PRO A 28 -8.38 -4.69 17.93
CA PRO A 28 -7.32 -4.87 18.91
C PRO A 28 -7.96 -5.17 20.26
N GLY A 29 -7.85 -6.42 20.72
CA GLY A 29 -8.31 -6.81 22.03
C GLY A 29 -7.50 -6.02 23.06
N PHE A 30 -8.14 -5.09 23.77
CA PHE A 30 -7.51 -4.28 24.81
C PHE A 30 -7.07 -5.11 26.04
N SER A 31 -7.40 -6.41 26.07
CA SER A 31 -7.09 -7.33 27.16
C SER A 31 -5.63 -7.79 27.22
N SER A 32 -4.86 -7.63 26.15
CA SER A 32 -3.42 -7.89 26.13
C SER A 32 -2.75 -7.02 25.08
N LEU A 33 -2.11 -5.93 25.52
CA LEU A 33 -1.17 -5.18 24.67
C LEU A 33 0.00 -6.11 24.31
N ASN A 34 -0.11 -6.78 23.18
CA ASN A 34 0.94 -7.65 22.70
C ASN A 34 1.98 -6.81 21.96
N LEU A 35 3.26 -6.93 22.36
CA LEU A 35 4.37 -6.23 21.70
C LEU A 35 4.41 -6.50 20.18
N TYR A 36 3.77 -7.57 19.71
CA TYR A 36 3.69 -7.90 18.28
C TYR A 36 2.99 -6.84 17.43
N TYR A 37 2.13 -5.97 17.98
CA TYR A 37 1.51 -4.86 17.24
C TYR A 37 2.51 -3.80 16.78
N ILE A 38 3.73 -3.79 17.30
CA ILE A 38 4.78 -2.86 16.86
C ILE A 38 5.31 -3.21 15.45
N TYR A 39 5.31 -4.49 15.07
CA TYR A 39 5.84 -4.92 13.77
C TYR A 39 5.08 -4.33 12.57
N PRO A 40 3.73 -4.35 12.51
CA PRO A 40 2.99 -3.67 11.44
C PRO A 40 3.27 -2.16 11.37
N ILE A 41 3.46 -1.50 12.49
CA ILE A 41 3.77 -0.06 12.53
C ILE A 41 5.14 0.20 11.88
N ILE A 42 6.17 -0.55 12.29
CA ILE A 42 7.51 -0.44 11.70
C ILE A 42 7.46 -0.75 10.20
N PHE A 43 6.70 -1.77 9.80
CA PHE A 43 6.51 -2.13 8.40
C PHE A 43 5.87 -1.00 7.59
N CYS A 44 4.81 -0.38 8.10
CA CYS A 44 4.16 0.76 7.45
C CYS A 44 5.09 1.98 7.29
N LEU A 45 5.90 2.27 8.31
CA LEU A 45 6.92 3.33 8.22
C LEU A 45 7.97 3.00 7.15
N GLY A 46 8.44 1.75 7.12
CA GLY A 46 9.36 1.28 6.10
C GLY A 46 8.80 1.40 4.68
N LEU A 47 7.56 0.94 4.45
CA LEU A 47 6.88 1.07 3.16
C LEU A 47 6.72 2.53 2.72
N SER A 48 6.38 3.42 3.65
CA SER A 48 6.25 4.85 3.37
C SER A 48 7.59 5.46 2.93
N TYR A 49 8.65 5.10 3.64
CA TYR A 49 10.01 5.52 3.29
C TYR A 49 10.42 5.01 1.89
N VAL A 50 10.17 3.73 1.60
CA VAL A 50 10.48 3.11 0.30
C VAL A 50 9.73 3.82 -0.83
N ALA A 51 8.45 4.13 -0.66
CA ALA A 51 7.67 4.83 -1.68
C ALA A 51 8.24 6.22 -2.02
N ILE A 52 8.66 6.98 -0.99
CA ILE A 52 9.30 8.29 -1.16
C ILE A 52 10.68 8.15 -1.81
N ALA A 53 11.46 7.14 -1.38
CA ALA A 53 12.79 6.87 -1.92
C ALA A 53 12.72 6.48 -3.41
N ILE A 54 11.80 5.59 -3.80
CA ILE A 54 11.58 5.22 -5.21
C ILE A 54 11.26 6.46 -6.03
N ARG A 55 10.35 7.33 -5.56
CA ARG A 55 10.02 8.55 -6.28
C ARG A 55 11.24 9.48 -6.46
N LYS A 56 12.03 9.67 -5.42
CA LYS A 56 13.24 10.50 -5.48
C LYS A 56 14.28 9.89 -6.42
N LEU A 57 14.52 8.58 -6.32
CA LEU A 57 15.51 7.88 -7.11
C LEU A 57 15.13 7.81 -8.60
N SER A 58 13.82 7.70 -8.89
CA SER A 58 13.30 7.61 -10.27
C SER A 58 13.46 8.91 -11.08
N SER A 59 13.94 10.00 -10.46
CA SER A 59 14.33 11.23 -11.18
C SER A 59 15.72 11.12 -11.82
N THR A 60 16.58 10.29 -11.27
CA THR A 60 17.98 10.12 -11.73
C THR A 60 18.20 8.74 -12.37
N GLU A 61 17.53 7.71 -11.87
CA GLU A 61 17.74 6.33 -12.28
C GLU A 61 16.53 5.75 -13.02
N PRO A 62 16.74 4.79 -13.93
CA PRO A 62 15.65 4.10 -14.61
C PRO A 62 14.91 3.19 -13.64
N VAL A 63 13.57 3.15 -13.76
CA VAL A 63 12.68 2.44 -12.83
C VAL A 63 12.98 0.94 -12.75
N TRP A 64 13.32 0.31 -13.89
CA TRP A 64 13.67 -1.11 -13.90
C TRP A 64 14.89 -1.44 -13.03
N LEU A 65 15.88 -0.54 -12.98
CA LEU A 65 17.08 -0.68 -12.16
C LEU A 65 16.73 -0.60 -10.67
N ILE A 66 15.89 0.36 -10.29
CA ILE A 66 15.42 0.53 -8.91
C ILE A 66 14.66 -0.72 -8.46
N SER A 67 13.74 -1.21 -9.30
CA SER A 67 12.96 -2.42 -9.01
C SER A 67 13.84 -3.68 -8.94
N PHE A 68 14.85 -3.77 -9.80
CA PHE A 68 15.81 -4.87 -9.77
C PHE A 68 16.59 -4.91 -8.45
N PHE A 69 17.21 -3.79 -8.06
CA PHE A 69 17.96 -3.74 -6.80
C PHE A 69 17.10 -3.97 -5.58
N PHE A 70 15.84 -3.49 -5.60
CA PHE A 70 14.89 -3.76 -4.53
C PHE A 70 14.61 -5.26 -4.40
N SER A 71 14.27 -5.93 -5.50
CA SER A 71 14.01 -7.37 -5.51
C SER A 71 15.26 -8.19 -5.18
N PHE A 72 16.43 -7.77 -5.69
CA PHE A 72 17.71 -8.41 -5.40
C PHE A 72 18.07 -8.30 -3.90
N SER A 73 17.85 -7.15 -3.28
CA SER A 73 18.07 -6.96 -1.85
C SER A 73 17.17 -7.86 -1.00
N ILE A 74 15.89 -8.00 -1.37
CA ILE A 74 14.97 -8.91 -0.69
C ILE A 74 15.43 -10.36 -0.87
N MET A 75 15.86 -10.74 -2.06
CA MET A 75 16.40 -12.08 -2.31
C MET A 75 17.61 -12.38 -1.41
N LEU A 76 18.57 -11.46 -1.31
CA LEU A 76 19.74 -11.62 -0.43
C LEU A 76 19.34 -11.76 1.05
N LEU A 77 18.42 -10.91 1.52
CA LEU A 77 17.90 -10.98 2.89
C LEU A 77 17.15 -12.29 3.15
N SER A 78 16.40 -12.79 2.16
CA SER A 78 15.72 -14.09 2.25
C SER A 78 16.70 -15.25 2.34
N PHE A 79 17.87 -15.15 1.70
CA PHE A 79 18.94 -16.15 1.84
C PHE A 79 19.48 -16.25 3.28
N LEU A 80 19.46 -15.16 4.05
CA LEU A 80 19.86 -15.18 5.45
C LEU A 80 18.89 -15.98 6.33
N SER A 81 17.64 -16.12 5.91
CA SER A 81 16.62 -16.93 6.60
C SER A 81 16.71 -18.43 6.26
N PHE A 82 17.56 -18.82 5.29
CA PHE A 82 17.79 -20.19 4.85
C PHE A 82 18.21 -21.14 5.98
N TYR A 83 18.83 -20.60 7.00
CA TYR A 83 19.37 -21.36 8.12
C TYR A 83 18.30 -21.98 9.04
N GLN A 84 17.05 -21.53 8.96
CA GLN A 84 15.96 -22.00 9.81
C GLN A 84 14.94 -22.82 9.02
N ASN A 85 15.00 -24.16 9.17
CA ASN A 85 13.94 -25.10 8.76
C ASN A 85 13.51 -24.99 7.28
N TRP A 86 14.42 -25.06 6.35
CA TRP A 86 14.07 -25.10 4.94
C TRP A 86 13.38 -26.44 4.59
N ILE A 87 12.17 -26.34 4.06
CA ILE A 87 11.42 -27.45 3.48
C ILE A 87 11.50 -27.32 1.96
N LEU A 88 11.92 -28.39 1.27
CA LEU A 88 11.92 -28.40 -0.19
C LEU A 88 10.47 -28.36 -0.68
N PRO A 89 10.08 -27.37 -1.50
CA PRO A 89 8.73 -27.28 -2.02
C PRO A 89 8.43 -28.41 -3.01
N SER A 90 7.19 -28.84 -3.09
CA SER A 90 6.74 -29.76 -4.15
C SER A 90 6.82 -29.08 -5.52
N LEU A 91 6.73 -29.87 -6.62
CA LEU A 91 6.75 -29.30 -7.97
C LEU A 91 5.59 -28.30 -8.21
N ILE A 92 4.44 -28.58 -7.61
CA ILE A 92 3.26 -27.67 -7.70
C ILE A 92 3.54 -26.38 -6.94
N ASP A 93 4.09 -26.48 -5.72
CA ASP A 93 4.44 -25.30 -4.93
C ASP A 93 5.53 -24.48 -5.64
N LEU A 94 6.49 -25.11 -6.26
CA LEU A 94 7.55 -24.44 -7.01
C LEU A 94 6.99 -23.68 -8.22
N PHE A 95 6.01 -24.25 -8.92
CA PHE A 95 5.29 -23.58 -10.00
C PHE A 95 4.51 -22.36 -9.48
N LEU A 96 3.75 -22.53 -8.39
CA LEU A 96 2.99 -21.45 -7.78
C LEU A 96 3.89 -20.32 -7.25
N LEU A 97 4.99 -20.67 -6.58
CA LEU A 97 5.98 -19.70 -6.10
C LEU A 97 6.63 -18.93 -7.25
N SER A 98 6.94 -19.62 -8.35
CA SER A 98 7.48 -18.96 -9.56
C SER A 98 6.48 -18.00 -10.16
N LEU A 99 5.21 -18.38 -10.24
CA LEU A 99 4.12 -17.51 -10.73
C LEU A 99 3.96 -16.27 -9.84
N ILE A 100 3.94 -16.45 -8.52
CA ILE A 100 3.89 -15.34 -7.54
C ILE A 100 5.10 -14.42 -7.71
N GLY A 101 6.31 -14.99 -7.88
CA GLY A 101 7.52 -14.21 -8.09
C GLY A 101 7.48 -13.36 -9.35
N ILE A 102 7.02 -13.92 -10.48
CA ILE A 102 6.88 -13.20 -11.76
C ILE A 102 5.84 -12.10 -11.64
N LEU A 103 4.64 -12.42 -11.16
CA LEU A 103 3.55 -11.46 -11.02
C LEU A 103 3.89 -10.36 -10.01
N GLY A 104 4.51 -10.72 -8.88
CA GLY A 104 4.98 -9.76 -7.87
C GLY A 104 6.08 -8.85 -8.40
N GLY A 105 7.03 -9.37 -9.18
CA GLY A 105 8.07 -8.59 -9.84
C GLY A 105 7.51 -7.58 -10.83
N LEU A 106 6.58 -8.00 -11.69
CA LEU A 106 5.87 -7.11 -12.62
C LEU A 106 5.07 -6.04 -11.88
N ALA A 107 4.34 -6.43 -10.84
CA ALA A 107 3.56 -5.49 -10.03
C ALA A 107 4.46 -4.45 -9.35
N ASN A 108 5.63 -4.86 -8.82
CA ASN A 108 6.60 -3.95 -8.24
C ASN A 108 7.17 -2.96 -9.27
N LEU A 109 7.44 -3.43 -10.48
CA LEU A 109 7.94 -2.58 -11.58
C LEU A 109 6.88 -1.54 -11.98
N TRP A 110 5.62 -1.94 -12.15
CA TRP A 110 4.53 -1.02 -12.48
C TRP A 110 4.22 -0.05 -11.35
N LEU A 111 4.29 -0.51 -10.10
CA LEU A 111 4.13 0.36 -8.94
C LEU A 111 5.24 1.42 -8.88
N SER A 112 6.48 1.04 -9.10
CA SER A 112 7.62 1.96 -9.15
C SER A 112 7.48 2.97 -10.30
N GLN A 113 6.99 2.52 -11.45
CA GLN A 113 6.66 3.40 -12.58
C GLN A 113 5.53 4.40 -12.24
N SER A 114 4.53 3.96 -11.50
CA SER A 114 3.44 4.83 -11.04
C SER A 114 3.94 5.92 -10.09
N TYR A 115 4.89 5.61 -9.20
CA TYR A 115 5.52 6.61 -8.33
C TYR A 115 6.39 7.61 -9.09
N LYS A 116 6.97 7.21 -10.22
CA LYS A 116 7.68 8.13 -11.12
C LYS A 116 6.74 9.12 -11.79
N LEU A 117 5.62 8.63 -12.30
CA LEU A 117 4.68 9.40 -13.13
C LEU A 117 3.71 10.26 -12.32
N SER A 118 3.47 9.92 -11.05
CA SER A 118 2.45 10.58 -10.22
C SER A 118 2.93 10.83 -8.81
N GLU A 119 2.21 11.67 -8.07
CA GLU A 119 2.49 11.89 -6.65
C GLU A 119 2.25 10.62 -5.84
N VAL A 120 3.18 10.33 -4.90
CA VAL A 120 3.11 9.14 -4.04
C VAL A 120 1.77 9.06 -3.29
N SER A 121 1.27 10.20 -2.82
CA SER A 121 -0.03 10.30 -2.15
C SER A 121 -1.15 9.75 -3.02
N LEU A 122 -1.21 10.13 -4.29
CA LEU A 122 -2.25 9.73 -5.23
C LEU A 122 -2.19 8.24 -5.55
N VAL A 123 -1.00 7.71 -5.81
CA VAL A 123 -0.78 6.27 -6.06
C VAL A 123 -1.16 5.44 -4.84
N THR A 124 -0.81 5.91 -3.63
CA THR A 124 -1.11 5.19 -2.39
C THR A 124 -2.62 5.03 -2.16
N HIS A 125 -3.44 6.03 -2.53
CA HIS A 125 -4.89 5.91 -2.40
C HIS A 125 -5.49 4.87 -3.37
N LEU A 126 -4.89 4.69 -4.55
CA LEU A 126 -5.32 3.65 -5.49
C LEU A 126 -5.07 2.23 -4.97
N LYS A 127 -4.12 2.04 -4.06
CA LYS A 127 -3.86 0.72 -3.43
C LYS A 127 -5.05 0.18 -2.65
N TYR A 128 -5.95 1.04 -2.17
CA TYR A 128 -7.15 0.57 -1.47
C TYR A 128 -8.12 -0.21 -2.37
N ILE A 129 -7.99 -0.11 -3.69
CA ILE A 129 -8.71 -0.97 -4.63
C ILE A 129 -8.29 -2.44 -4.41
N ALA A 130 -7.01 -2.70 -4.12
CA ALA A 130 -6.52 -4.04 -3.83
C ALA A 130 -7.25 -4.66 -2.62
N PHE A 131 -7.58 -3.87 -1.62
CA PHE A 131 -8.34 -4.32 -0.44
C PHE A 131 -9.73 -4.87 -0.80
N VAL A 132 -10.39 -4.29 -1.81
CA VAL A 132 -11.67 -4.81 -2.32
C VAL A 132 -11.47 -6.20 -2.95
N PHE A 133 -10.40 -6.37 -3.73
CA PHE A 133 -10.06 -7.67 -4.32
C PHE A 133 -9.67 -8.70 -3.26
N GLU A 134 -8.97 -8.31 -2.21
CA GLU A 134 -8.63 -9.20 -1.09
C GLU A 134 -9.87 -9.75 -0.41
N ILE A 135 -10.89 -8.92 -0.14
CA ILE A 135 -12.17 -9.36 0.42
C ILE A 135 -12.89 -10.33 -0.54
N ILE A 136 -12.92 -10.00 -1.83
CA ILE A 136 -13.56 -10.84 -2.85
C ILE A 136 -12.86 -12.20 -2.94
N PHE A 137 -11.54 -12.23 -3.04
CA PHE A 137 -10.78 -13.48 -3.12
C PHE A 137 -10.84 -14.27 -1.81
N GLY A 138 -10.80 -13.61 -0.64
CA GLY A 138 -11.00 -14.26 0.65
C GLY A 138 -12.33 -15.01 0.72
N PHE A 139 -13.38 -14.39 0.24
CA PHE A 139 -14.71 -15.03 0.18
C PHE A 139 -14.78 -16.19 -0.82
N PHE A 140 -14.30 -16.00 -2.07
CA PHE A 140 -14.45 -17.02 -3.11
C PHE A 140 -13.45 -18.17 -3.05
N ILE A 141 -12.24 -17.95 -2.49
CA ILE A 141 -11.18 -18.96 -2.50
C ILE A 141 -11.08 -19.67 -1.14
N TRP A 142 -11.31 -18.94 -0.05
CA TRP A 142 -11.13 -19.47 1.31
C TRP A 142 -12.42 -19.55 2.11
N ASP A 143 -13.59 -19.24 1.50
CA ASP A 143 -14.90 -19.19 2.18
C ASP A 143 -14.91 -18.27 3.43
N GLU A 144 -14.04 -17.26 3.44
CA GLU A 144 -13.98 -16.29 4.52
C GLU A 144 -15.11 -15.27 4.40
N VAL A 145 -16.12 -15.40 5.26
CA VAL A 145 -17.22 -14.43 5.31
C VAL A 145 -16.78 -13.19 6.09
N PRO A 146 -16.66 -12.00 5.46
CA PRO A 146 -16.27 -10.80 6.15
C PRO A 146 -17.29 -10.43 7.22
N THR A 147 -16.82 -10.12 8.43
CA THR A 147 -17.71 -9.69 9.50
C THR A 147 -18.28 -8.30 9.19
N PHE A 148 -19.41 -7.97 9.83
CA PHE A 148 -20.01 -6.63 9.68
C PHE A 148 -19.02 -5.51 10.05
N LYS A 149 -18.16 -5.72 11.05
CA LYS A 149 -17.11 -4.78 11.44
C LYS A 149 -16.04 -4.61 10.36
N THR A 150 -15.65 -5.71 9.73
CA THR A 150 -14.72 -5.69 8.58
C THR A 150 -15.28 -4.85 7.43
N LEU A 151 -16.59 -5.04 7.09
CA LEU A 151 -17.25 -4.27 6.04
C LEU A 151 -17.39 -2.79 6.40
N LEU A 152 -17.74 -2.46 7.64
CA LEU A 152 -17.80 -1.07 8.11
C LEU A 152 -16.42 -0.39 8.06
N GLY A 153 -15.40 -1.02 8.60
CA GLY A 153 -14.05 -0.47 8.58
C GLY A 153 -13.50 -0.32 7.17
N ALA A 154 -13.72 -1.30 6.29
CA ALA A 154 -13.40 -1.23 4.87
C ALA A 154 -14.10 -0.05 4.18
N GLY A 155 -15.39 0.14 4.44
CA GLY A 155 -16.17 1.25 3.92
C GLY A 155 -15.58 2.61 4.34
N LEU A 156 -15.17 2.77 5.60
CA LEU A 156 -14.54 3.99 6.10
C LEU A 156 -13.19 4.26 5.42
N VAL A 157 -12.35 3.23 5.24
CA VAL A 157 -11.06 3.34 4.57
C VAL A 157 -11.24 3.74 3.10
N ILE A 158 -12.15 3.10 2.38
CA ILE A 158 -12.44 3.43 0.98
C ILE A 158 -13.01 4.83 0.86
N LEU A 159 -13.95 5.21 1.72
CA LEU A 159 -14.55 6.55 1.74
C LEU A 159 -13.49 7.63 1.98
N SER A 160 -12.63 7.44 2.99
CA SER A 160 -11.55 8.39 3.28
C SER A 160 -10.62 8.59 2.09
N SER A 161 -10.26 7.50 1.43
CA SER A 161 -9.40 7.49 0.25
C SER A 161 -10.05 8.16 -0.95
N PHE A 162 -11.33 7.91 -1.18
CA PHE A 162 -12.10 8.54 -2.26
C PHE A 162 -12.22 10.06 -2.07
N ILE A 163 -12.42 10.54 -0.84
CA ILE A 163 -12.46 11.98 -0.51
C ILE A 163 -11.13 12.64 -0.87
N ILE A 164 -10.01 12.06 -0.48
CA ILE A 164 -8.68 12.60 -0.79
C ILE A 164 -8.45 12.58 -2.30
N PHE A 165 -8.73 11.45 -2.96
CA PHE A 165 -8.52 11.28 -4.40
C PHE A 165 -9.30 12.31 -5.23
N ARG A 166 -10.61 12.45 -5.00
CA ARG A 166 -11.43 13.46 -5.68
C ARG A 166 -10.90 14.88 -5.49
N ARG A 167 -10.49 15.19 -4.28
CA ARG A 167 -9.97 16.50 -3.96
C ARG A 167 -8.64 16.82 -4.66
N GLU A 168 -7.73 15.87 -4.72
CA GLU A 168 -6.45 16.05 -5.42
C GLU A 168 -6.66 16.22 -6.93
N LEU A 169 -7.59 15.50 -7.53
CA LEU A 169 -7.96 15.70 -8.94
C LEU A 169 -8.50 17.09 -9.23
N VAL A 170 -9.40 17.61 -8.38
CA VAL A 170 -9.97 18.97 -8.53
C VAL A 170 -8.88 20.03 -8.40
N LEU A 171 -7.96 19.88 -7.47
CA LEU A 171 -6.85 20.81 -7.28
C LEU A 171 -5.88 20.81 -8.45
N LYS A 172 -5.55 19.63 -8.98
CA LYS A 172 -4.68 19.50 -10.16
C LYS A 172 -5.29 20.21 -11.38
N LYS A 173 -6.60 20.08 -11.58
CA LYS A 173 -7.33 20.75 -12.66
C LYS A 173 -7.31 22.28 -12.51
N ARG A 174 -7.44 22.83 -11.30
CA ARG A 174 -7.37 24.28 -11.06
C ARG A 174 -5.97 24.85 -11.34
N LEU A 175 -4.92 24.12 -10.96
CA LEU A 175 -3.53 24.55 -11.19
C LEU A 175 -3.13 24.49 -12.67
N SER A 176 -3.73 23.61 -13.47
CA SER A 176 -3.51 23.56 -14.91
C SER A 176 -4.16 24.73 -15.63
N VAL A 177 -5.34 25.18 -15.20
CA VAL A 177 -6.04 26.34 -15.78
C VAL A 177 -5.28 27.65 -15.48
N SER A 178 -4.81 27.84 -14.26
CA SER A 178 -4.06 29.06 -13.87
C SER A 178 -2.65 29.19 -14.46
N ARG A 179 -2.16 28.19 -15.18
CA ARG A 179 -0.88 28.27 -15.92
C ARG A 179 -1.05 28.67 -17.38
N HIS A 180 -2.26 28.73 -17.87
CA HIS A 180 -2.61 29.10 -19.25
C HIS A 180 -3.24 30.50 -19.34
N GLU A 181 -3.47 31.17 -18.21
CA GLU A 181 -3.77 32.60 -18.07
C GLU A 181 -2.48 33.36 -17.74
#